data_78ff689b97a0262b6561b73ff2411944
#
_entry.id   78ff689b97a0262b6561b73ff2411944
#
_cell.length_a   1.000
_cell.length_b   1.000
_cell.length_c   1.000
_cell.angle_alpha   90.00
_cell.angle_beta   90.00
_cell.angle_gamma   90.00
#
_symmetry.space_group_name_H-M   'P 1'
#
loop_
_entity.id
_entity.type
_entity.pdbx_description
1 polymer ?
#
loop_
_entity_poly.entity_id
_entity_poly.type
_entity_poly.pdbx_seq_one_letter_code
_entity_poly.pdbx_strand_id
1 'polypeptide(L)'
;MNTVQLLGRLTADPVVRYSQGEEPQAIANFTLAVDRQYGKETDFIRCVAFGKRAEALDNFCKKGTKIAVVGSIQTGSYEKDGVKHYTTDVIVNSFDFCEKKEETAKESSEEIPFN
;
A
#
# COMPACT_ATOMS: atom_id res chain seq x y z
N MET A 1 20.65 -0.66 -5.40
CA MET A 1 19.26 -0.91 -5.82
C MET A 1 18.39 -1.14 -4.60
N ASN A 2 17.25 -0.51 -4.55
CA ASN A 2 16.35 -0.63 -3.39
C ASN A 2 14.93 -0.67 -3.95
N THR A 3 14.44 -1.88 -4.19
CA THR A 3 13.14 -2.08 -4.82
C THR A 3 12.41 -3.21 -4.11
N VAL A 4 11.13 -2.97 -3.84
CA VAL A 4 10.26 -3.92 -3.19
C VAL A 4 8.99 -4.05 -4.01
N GLN A 5 8.52 -5.27 -4.19
CA GLN A 5 7.25 -5.53 -4.86
C GLN A 5 6.38 -6.34 -3.91
N LEU A 6 5.19 -5.83 -3.66
CA LEU A 6 4.28 -6.44 -2.68
C LEU A 6 2.91 -6.60 -3.31
N LEU A 7 2.27 -7.72 -3.00
CA LEU A 7 0.89 -7.96 -3.39
C LEU A 7 0.13 -8.26 -2.12
N GLY A 8 -0.87 -7.46 -1.80
CA GLY A 8 -1.61 -7.67 -0.57
C GLY A 8 -2.87 -6.84 -0.52
N ARG A 9 -3.52 -6.87 0.64
CA ARG A 9 -4.77 -6.14 0.86
C ARG A 9 -4.57 -5.12 1.94
N LEU A 10 -5.23 -3.98 1.80
CA LEU A 10 -5.19 -2.96 2.83
C LEU A 10 -5.90 -3.48 4.08
N THR A 11 -5.30 -3.26 5.23
CA THR A 11 -5.89 -3.70 6.49
C THR A 11 -6.91 -2.73 7.02
N ALA A 12 -6.89 -1.48 6.52
CA ALA A 12 -7.81 -0.44 6.90
C ALA A 12 -7.80 0.60 5.81
N ASP A 13 -8.72 1.55 5.86
CA ASP A 13 -8.71 2.64 4.90
C ASP A 13 -7.42 3.43 5.02
N PRO A 14 -6.89 3.95 3.93
CA PRO A 14 -5.69 4.78 4.03
C PRO A 14 -5.96 6.02 4.86
N VAL A 15 -4.97 6.44 5.62
CA VAL A 15 -5.06 7.67 6.39
C VAL A 15 -4.29 8.72 5.63
N VAL A 16 -4.98 9.77 5.19
CA VAL A 16 -4.39 10.78 4.34
C VAL A 16 -4.33 12.09 5.11
N ARG A 17 -3.19 12.74 5.01
CA ARG A 17 -3.02 14.05 5.60
C ARG A 17 -2.18 14.85 4.62
N TYR A 18 -2.09 16.16 4.88
CA TYR A 18 -1.38 17.04 3.97
C TYR A 18 -0.23 17.69 4.70
N SER A 19 0.90 17.82 4.01
CA SER A 19 2.05 18.49 4.57
C SER A 19 1.73 19.97 4.71
N GLN A 20 2.49 20.64 5.58
CA GLN A 20 2.33 22.07 5.78
C GLN A 20 3.19 22.82 4.78
N GLY A 21 2.81 24.05 4.46
CA GLY A 21 3.57 24.86 3.54
C GLY A 21 2.68 25.47 2.49
N GLU A 22 3.30 26.18 1.55
CA GLU A 22 2.55 26.86 0.54
C GLU A 22 1.93 25.90 -0.46
N GLU A 23 2.58 24.77 -0.69
CA GLU A 23 2.05 23.76 -1.59
C GLU A 23 1.91 22.45 -0.85
N PRO A 24 0.81 22.27 -0.14
CA PRO A 24 0.65 21.04 0.65
C PRO A 24 0.64 19.83 -0.24
N GLN A 25 1.30 18.78 0.21
CA GLN A 25 1.38 17.53 -0.52
C GLN A 25 0.62 16.47 0.27
N ALA A 26 -0.20 15.69 -0.41
CA ALA A 26 -0.93 14.60 0.22
C ALA A 26 0.03 13.50 0.63
N ILE A 27 -0.19 12.94 1.80
CA ILE A 27 0.61 11.84 2.34
C ILE A 27 -0.37 10.78 2.81
N ALA A 28 -0.31 9.61 2.21
CA ALA A 28 -1.20 8.51 2.58
C ALA A 28 -0.41 7.42 3.28
N ASN A 29 -0.90 7.01 4.42
CA ASN A 29 -0.31 5.91 5.17
C ASN A 29 -1.29 4.75 5.18
N PHE A 30 -0.79 3.56 4.89
CA PHE A 30 -1.64 2.38 4.93
C PHE A 30 -0.77 1.18 5.22
N THR A 31 -1.42 0.09 5.62
CA THR A 31 -0.73 -1.17 5.92
C THR A 31 -1.27 -2.24 4.99
N LEU A 32 -0.37 -2.96 4.36
CA LEU A 32 -0.71 -4.08 3.50
C LEU A 32 -0.54 -5.38 4.27
N ALA A 33 -1.53 -6.25 4.16
CA ALA A 33 -1.44 -7.61 4.65
C ALA A 33 -0.96 -8.46 3.50
N VAL A 34 0.25 -8.99 3.62
CA VAL A 34 0.89 -9.77 2.56
C VAL A 34 1.09 -11.18 3.06
N ASP A 35 0.51 -12.14 2.39
CA ASP A 35 0.64 -13.52 2.80
C ASP A 35 2.01 -14.03 2.45
N ARG A 36 2.61 -14.80 3.34
CA ARG A 36 3.91 -15.37 3.07
C ARG A 36 3.78 -16.45 2.01
N GLN A 37 4.80 -16.55 1.19
CA GLN A 37 4.80 -17.54 0.12
C GLN A 37 4.73 -18.94 0.69
N TYR A 38 5.36 -19.15 1.83
CA TYR A 38 5.33 -20.46 2.48
C TYR A 38 4.74 -20.29 3.86
N GLY A 39 3.87 -21.20 4.25
CA GLY A 39 3.26 -21.13 5.56
C GLY A 39 1.93 -20.41 5.52
N LYS A 40 1.39 -20.13 6.69
CA LYS A 40 0.07 -19.51 6.81
C LYS A 40 0.11 -18.15 7.47
N GLU A 41 1.31 -17.61 7.67
CA GLU A 41 1.41 -16.33 8.35
C GLU A 41 1.31 -15.18 7.37
N THR A 42 0.91 -14.06 7.88
CA THR A 42 0.74 -12.84 7.10
C THR A 42 1.65 -11.77 7.66
N ASP A 43 2.32 -11.06 6.78
CA ASP A 43 3.14 -9.94 7.20
C ASP A 43 2.36 -8.66 6.98
N PHE A 44 2.49 -7.75 7.95
CA PHE A 44 1.80 -6.46 7.89
C PHE A 44 2.86 -5.40 7.64
N ILE A 45 2.78 -4.78 6.49
CA ILE A 45 3.85 -3.91 6.01
C ILE A 45 3.31 -2.50 5.85
N ARG A 46 3.97 -1.55 6.52
CA ARG A 46 3.56 -0.15 6.46
C ARG A 46 4.03 0.46 5.16
N CYS A 47 3.15 1.18 4.51
CA CYS A 47 3.43 1.81 3.24
C CYS A 47 3.06 3.28 3.31
N VAL A 48 3.80 4.10 2.58
CA VAL A 48 3.57 5.54 2.53
C VAL A 48 3.60 5.98 1.08
N ALA A 49 2.61 6.75 0.68
CA ALA A 49 2.55 7.31 -0.66
C ALA A 49 2.44 8.82 -0.58
N PHE A 50 2.94 9.50 -1.60
CA PHE A 50 2.96 10.95 -1.61
C PHE A 50 2.32 11.49 -2.87
N GLY A 51 1.72 12.67 -2.77
CA GLY A 51 1.25 13.40 -3.92
C GLY A 51 0.07 12.75 -4.60
N LYS A 52 0.12 12.64 -5.90
CA LYS A 52 -1.00 12.09 -6.65
C LYS A 52 -1.25 10.63 -6.33
N ARG A 53 -0.21 9.89 -5.98
CA ARG A 53 -0.39 8.49 -5.59
C ARG A 53 -1.18 8.40 -4.30
N ALA A 54 -0.93 9.32 -3.36
CA ALA A 54 -1.67 9.36 -2.12
C ALA A 54 -3.14 9.68 -2.37
N GLU A 55 -3.39 10.62 -3.26
CA GLU A 55 -4.77 10.98 -3.58
C GLU A 55 -5.50 9.82 -4.26
N ALA A 56 -4.81 9.12 -5.15
CA ALA A 56 -5.42 7.98 -5.80
C ALA A 56 -5.75 6.87 -4.80
N LEU A 57 -4.85 6.62 -3.86
CA LEU A 57 -5.12 5.64 -2.83
C LEU A 57 -6.33 6.03 -1.99
N ASP A 58 -6.43 7.31 -1.65
CA ASP A 58 -7.56 7.78 -0.86
C ASP A 58 -8.87 7.62 -1.62
N ASN A 59 -8.85 7.91 -2.92
CA ASN A 59 -10.07 7.89 -3.71
C ASN A 59 -10.52 6.49 -4.09
N PHE A 60 -9.59 5.56 -4.29
CA PHE A 60 -9.94 4.29 -4.88
C PHE A 60 -9.63 3.07 -4.03
N CYS A 61 -8.97 3.23 -2.90
CA CYS A 61 -8.60 2.11 -2.04
C CYS A 61 -9.26 2.25 -0.69
N LYS A 62 -9.65 1.11 -0.12
CA LYS A 62 -10.21 1.08 1.21
C LYS A 62 -9.86 -0.25 1.84
N LYS A 63 -10.31 -0.47 3.05
CA LYS A 63 -10.02 -1.72 3.75
C LYS A 63 -10.42 -2.89 2.85
N GLY A 64 -9.49 -3.81 2.68
CA GLY A 64 -9.74 -5.03 1.91
C GLY A 64 -9.38 -4.94 0.44
N THR A 65 -9.10 -3.75 -0.08
CA THR A 65 -8.73 -3.62 -1.49
C THR A 65 -7.39 -4.30 -1.73
N LYS A 66 -7.31 -5.09 -2.79
CA LYS A 66 -6.09 -5.80 -3.13
C LYS A 66 -5.32 -5.03 -4.19
N ILE A 67 -4.07 -4.75 -3.89
CA ILE A 67 -3.22 -3.98 -4.81
C ILE A 67 -1.84 -4.57 -4.86
N ALA A 68 -1.14 -4.28 -5.95
CA ALA A 68 0.27 -4.57 -6.09
C ALA A 68 1.02 -3.26 -5.95
N VAL A 69 2.05 -3.25 -5.13
CA VAL A 69 2.82 -2.04 -4.86
C VAL A 69 4.27 -2.27 -5.28
N VAL A 70 4.84 -1.29 -5.96
CA VAL A 70 6.26 -1.26 -6.24
C VAL A 70 6.82 -0.04 -5.54
N GLY A 71 7.86 -0.24 -4.74
CA GLY A 71 8.42 0.87 -4.00
C GLY A 71 9.82 0.57 -3.52
N SER A 72 10.24 1.32 -2.52
CA SER A 72 11.54 1.16 -1.92
C SER A 72 11.41 1.13 -0.41
N ILE A 73 12.37 0.52 0.26
CA ILE A 73 12.38 0.44 1.72
C ILE A 73 13.07 1.67 2.26
N GLN A 74 12.46 2.29 3.25
CA GLN A 74 13.06 3.42 3.95
C GLN A 74 13.00 3.14 5.43
N THR A 75 14.12 3.29 6.11
CA THR A 75 14.18 3.08 7.55
C THR A 75 14.34 4.40 8.25
N GLY A 76 13.93 4.43 9.51
CA GLY A 76 14.06 5.60 10.34
C GLY A 76 14.11 5.20 11.79
N SER A 77 14.17 6.19 12.66
CA SER A 77 14.14 5.93 14.09
C SER A 77 13.58 7.15 14.81
N TYR A 78 13.05 6.92 15.99
CA TYR A 78 12.61 7.99 16.87
C TYR A 78 12.80 7.55 18.31
N GLU A 79 12.85 8.51 19.21
CA GLU A 79 12.99 8.21 20.63
C GLU A 79 11.70 8.50 21.33
N LYS A 80 11.33 7.62 22.23
CA LYS A 80 10.17 7.81 23.08
C LYS A 80 10.52 7.27 24.45
N ASP A 81 10.38 8.14 25.47
CA ASP A 81 10.66 7.74 26.86
C ASP A 81 12.07 7.20 27.01
N GLY A 82 13.02 7.78 26.27
CA GLY A 82 14.41 7.37 26.41
C GLY A 82 14.77 6.12 25.64
N VAL A 83 13.82 5.53 24.93
CA VAL A 83 14.05 4.31 24.19
C VAL A 83 14.00 4.59 22.69
N LYS A 84 15.00 4.09 21.96
CA LYS A 84 15.07 4.32 20.54
C LYS A 84 14.25 3.24 19.81
N HIS A 85 13.35 3.70 18.96
CA HIS A 85 12.51 2.81 18.18
C HIS A 85 12.87 2.95 16.71
N TYR A 86 12.94 1.82 16.00
CA TYR A 86 13.29 1.81 14.59
C TYR A 86 12.05 1.53 13.77
N THR A 87 11.98 2.15 12.61
CA THR A 87 10.84 1.98 11.71
C THR A 87 11.34 1.50 10.36
N THR A 88 10.49 0.76 9.66
CA THR A 88 10.75 0.31 8.31
C THR A 88 9.47 0.51 7.51
N ASP A 89 9.55 1.33 6.49
CA ASP A 89 8.37 1.65 5.69
C ASP A 89 8.70 1.39 4.23
N VAL A 90 7.65 1.14 3.45
CA VAL A 90 7.78 1.02 2.00
C VAL A 90 7.24 2.30 1.40
N ILE A 91 8.08 3.00 0.66
CA ILE A 91 7.67 4.23 -0.03
C ILE A 91 7.15 3.81 -1.40
N VAL A 92 5.90 4.13 -1.68
CA VAL A 92 5.22 3.65 -2.87
C VAL A 92 5.67 4.45 -4.08
N ASN A 93 6.20 3.78 -5.08
CA ASN A 93 6.54 4.42 -6.36
C ASN A 93 5.40 4.26 -7.35
N SER A 94 4.73 3.11 -7.32
CA SER A 94 3.57 2.89 -8.16
C SER A 94 2.72 1.78 -7.55
N PHE A 95 1.46 1.70 -7.95
CA PHE A 95 0.62 0.61 -7.52
C PHE A 95 -0.44 0.35 -8.58
N ASP A 96 -0.95 -0.88 -8.59
CA ASP A 96 -1.99 -1.29 -9.50
C ASP A 96 -3.03 -2.09 -8.75
N PHE A 97 -4.26 -2.02 -9.23
CA PHE A 97 -5.34 -2.80 -8.65
C PHE A 97 -5.25 -4.23 -9.16
N CYS A 98 -5.50 -5.17 -8.26
CA CYS A 98 -5.37 -6.58 -8.61
C CYS A 98 -6.70 -7.31 -8.59
N GLU A 99 -7.78 -6.60 -8.27
CA GLU A 99 -9.10 -7.19 -8.30
C GLU A 99 -10.01 -6.28 -9.07
N LYS A 100 -10.81 -6.87 -9.93
CA LYS A 100 -11.79 -6.10 -10.65
C LYS A 100 -13.06 -6.00 -9.83
N LYS A 101 -13.91 -5.05 -10.17
CA LYS A 101 -15.19 -4.98 -9.54
C LYS A 101 -15.94 -6.27 -9.83
N GLU A 102 -16.88 -6.56 -8.97
CA GLU A 102 -17.54 -7.84 -9.06
C GLU A 102 -18.20 -8.10 -10.39
N GLU A 103 -18.93 -7.12 -10.91
CA GLU A 103 -19.58 -7.33 -12.16
C GLU A 103 -18.59 -7.51 -13.29
N THR A 104 -17.46 -6.82 -13.25
CA THR A 104 -16.47 -7.00 -14.27
C THR A 104 -15.84 -8.36 -14.19
N ALA A 105 -15.60 -8.83 -12.99
CA ALA A 105 -15.00 -10.13 -12.83
C ALA A 105 -15.87 -11.22 -13.43
N LYS A 106 -17.18 -11.10 -13.28
CA LYS A 106 -18.02 -12.10 -13.87
C LYS A 106 -17.92 -12.10 -15.36
N GLU A 107 -17.87 -10.94 -15.96
CA GLU A 107 -17.83 -10.92 -17.38
C GLU A 107 -16.53 -11.44 -17.90
N SER A 108 -15.45 -11.15 -17.23
CA SER A 108 -14.19 -11.59 -17.78
C SER A 108 -13.93 -13.03 -17.49
N SER A 109 -14.62 -13.63 -16.58
CA SER A 109 -14.30 -15.01 -16.29
C SER A 109 -14.64 -15.91 -17.43
N GLU A 110 -15.46 -15.49 -18.32
CA GLU A 110 -15.71 -16.33 -19.40
C GLU A 110 -14.80 -16.12 -20.44
N GLU A 111 -14.15 -15.16 -20.49
CA GLU A 111 -13.31 -15.06 -21.53
C GLU A 111 -12.05 -15.05 -21.16
N ILE A 112 -11.62 -15.42 -20.70
CA ILE A 112 -10.40 -15.39 -20.39
C ILE A 112 -9.78 -16.28 -20.35
N PRO A 113 -9.75 -16.78 -21.09
CA PRO A 113 -9.09 -17.26 -20.93
C PRO A 113 -8.10 -17.21 -20.89
N PHE A 114 -7.85 -17.14 -21.11
CA PHE A 114 -7.33 -17.05 -21.00
C PHE A 114 -7.18 -17.07 -21.36
N ASN A 115 -7.36 -17.13 -21.71
CA ASN A 115 -7.46 -16.97 -21.74
C ASN A 115 -7.38 -16.94 -21.62
#